data_dcff90571acdd0cb9e17c18a3ce40d44
#
_entry.id   dcff90571acdd0cb9e17c18a3ce40d44
#
_cell.length_a   1.000
_cell.length_b   1.000
_cell.length_c   1.000
_cell.angle_alpha   90.00
_cell.angle_beta   90.00
_cell.angle_gamma   90.00
#
_symmetry.space_group_name_H-M   'P 1'
#
loop_
_entity.id
_entity.type
_entity.pdbx_description
1 polymer ?
#
loop_
_entity_poly.entity_id
_entity_poly.type
_entity_poly.pdbx_seq_one_letter_code
_entity_poly.pdbx_strand_id
1 'polypeptide(L)'
;MPSFEEDEHGKLRKINHVPFVDEQEMHDWLAEHPDAIQEDMFIVGSKLHYKSGKETDLLGIDKFNRVVIIEIKQKSEESRKVIAQIIDYAARAREELNTDELNRLAKKYGMLGGFSSLRKKFENEFQHEFDDVNDEQKLYIVAEKIHEDTKRMADYLRGYKLEINCIELTKKVKADGKFQYDAIPIVGGKILPSSHKSEYTPEKNYNWSFYLDFKGWEEKTVVELERICNYISKYSKERGWKLYFEFNQSHVIFRRSPPDLKEKFGDRRVIDLKSYWWKPVHKVRISFNWLKDKDEKPVGNFDYKYDSQHSRWYFDIERDGKLDLTGHSDFEKVLVQAYNATTER
;
A
#
# COMPACT_ATOMS: atom_id res chain seq x y z
N MET A 1 -11.25 -32.12 4.97
CA MET A 1 -11.72 -32.85 6.17
C MET A 1 -13.19 -32.53 6.36
N PRO A 2 -14.04 -33.43 6.89
CA PRO A 2 -15.41 -33.09 7.22
C PRO A 2 -15.43 -32.04 8.36
N SER A 3 -16.30 -31.05 8.24
CA SER A 3 -16.55 -30.06 9.27
C SER A 3 -17.81 -30.42 10.03
N PHE A 4 -17.84 -30.13 11.33
CA PHE A 4 -18.99 -30.38 12.19
C PHE A 4 -19.28 -29.15 13.03
N GLU A 5 -20.52 -28.88 13.34
CA GLU A 5 -20.97 -27.94 14.34
C GLU A 5 -21.66 -28.70 15.48
N GLU A 6 -21.57 -28.13 16.69
CA GLU A 6 -22.30 -28.64 17.85
C GLU A 6 -23.60 -27.85 17.99
N ASP A 7 -24.72 -28.58 18.10
CA ASP A 7 -26.02 -27.95 18.34
C ASP A 7 -26.23 -27.63 19.84
N GLU A 8 -27.28 -26.93 20.17
CA GLU A 8 -27.62 -26.52 21.54
C GLU A 8 -27.79 -27.69 22.54
N HIS A 9 -27.84 -28.90 22.04
CA HIS A 9 -27.94 -30.13 22.84
C HIS A 9 -26.62 -30.93 22.87
N GLY A 10 -25.50 -30.34 22.40
CA GLY A 10 -24.19 -31.00 22.38
C GLY A 10 -24.04 -32.06 21.27
N LYS A 11 -24.98 -32.17 20.33
CA LYS A 11 -24.91 -33.14 19.25
C LYS A 11 -24.17 -32.58 18.04
N LEU A 12 -23.18 -33.36 17.55
CA LEU A 12 -22.43 -32.97 16.34
C LEU A 12 -23.28 -33.17 15.08
N ARG A 13 -23.41 -32.13 14.29
CA ARG A 13 -24.02 -32.13 12.97
C ARG A 13 -22.98 -31.82 11.90
N LYS A 14 -23.03 -32.58 10.80
CA LYS A 14 -22.10 -32.37 9.70
C LYS A 14 -22.45 -31.07 8.95
N ILE A 15 -21.46 -30.22 8.75
CA ILE A 15 -21.55 -29.07 7.87
C ILE A 15 -21.22 -29.51 6.44
N ASN A 16 -22.10 -29.28 5.50
CA ASN A 16 -21.91 -29.70 4.12
C ASN A 16 -21.33 -28.58 3.28
N HIS A 17 -20.31 -28.92 2.49
CA HIS A 17 -19.77 -28.01 1.48
C HIS A 17 -20.83 -27.81 0.38
N VAL A 18 -21.02 -26.55 -0.01
CA VAL A 18 -21.90 -26.15 -1.12
C VAL A 18 -21.04 -25.32 -2.07
N PRO A 19 -20.92 -25.71 -3.34
CA PRO A 19 -20.16 -24.89 -4.29
C PRO A 19 -20.83 -23.53 -4.49
N PHE A 20 -20.05 -22.53 -4.87
CA PHE A 20 -20.62 -21.30 -5.42
C PHE A 20 -21.32 -21.62 -6.73
N VAL A 21 -22.41 -20.93 -7.00
CA VAL A 21 -23.20 -21.13 -8.24
C VAL A 21 -22.32 -20.82 -9.45
N ASP A 22 -21.59 -19.69 -9.37
CA ASP A 22 -20.68 -19.21 -10.40
C ASP A 22 -19.62 -18.28 -9.81
N GLU A 23 -18.73 -17.77 -10.66
CA GLU A 23 -17.68 -16.82 -10.31
C GLU A 23 -18.29 -15.49 -9.83
N GLN A 24 -19.47 -15.11 -10.37
CA GLN A 24 -20.13 -13.86 -10.01
C GLN A 24 -20.64 -13.87 -8.55
N GLU A 25 -21.19 -14.98 -8.08
CA GLU A 25 -21.59 -15.10 -6.66
C GLU A 25 -20.41 -14.92 -5.73
N MET A 26 -19.26 -15.53 -6.06
CA MET A 26 -18.04 -15.37 -5.27
C MET A 26 -17.52 -13.94 -5.30
N HIS A 27 -17.55 -13.31 -6.46
CA HIS A 27 -17.16 -11.94 -6.68
C HIS A 27 -18.02 -10.97 -5.85
N ASP A 28 -19.35 -11.09 -5.92
CA ASP A 28 -20.27 -10.20 -5.23
C ASP A 28 -20.11 -10.34 -3.70
N TRP A 29 -19.97 -11.58 -3.23
CA TRP A 29 -19.74 -11.82 -1.82
C TRP A 29 -18.41 -11.20 -1.33
N LEU A 30 -17.31 -11.35 -2.08
CA LEU A 30 -16.02 -10.76 -1.72
C LEU A 30 -16.01 -9.23 -1.81
N ALA A 31 -16.78 -8.65 -2.73
CA ALA A 31 -16.92 -7.20 -2.82
C ALA A 31 -17.58 -6.60 -1.58
N GLU A 32 -18.51 -7.35 -0.96
CA GLU A 32 -19.19 -6.98 0.28
C GLU A 32 -18.40 -7.34 1.55
N HIS A 33 -17.54 -8.37 1.45
CA HIS A 33 -16.77 -8.90 2.59
C HIS A 33 -15.25 -8.97 2.30
N PRO A 34 -14.60 -7.85 1.96
CA PRO A 34 -13.17 -7.84 1.68
C PRO A 34 -12.30 -8.23 2.88
N ASP A 35 -12.81 -8.02 4.08
CA ASP A 35 -12.21 -8.42 5.35
C ASP A 35 -12.00 -9.94 5.49
N ALA A 36 -12.76 -10.75 4.73
CA ALA A 36 -12.55 -12.20 4.67
C ALA A 36 -11.16 -12.58 4.11
N ILE A 37 -10.54 -11.74 3.31
CA ILE A 37 -9.20 -11.97 2.75
C ILE A 37 -8.15 -11.04 3.32
N GLN A 38 -8.53 -9.83 3.73
CA GLN A 38 -7.66 -8.88 4.41
C GLN A 38 -8.49 -7.85 5.18
N GLU A 39 -8.37 -7.85 6.52
CA GLU A 39 -9.17 -6.99 7.41
C GLU A 39 -8.96 -5.49 7.18
N ASP A 40 -7.72 -5.07 6.92
CA ASP A 40 -7.37 -3.66 6.77
C ASP A 40 -7.40 -3.23 5.29
N MET A 41 -8.52 -3.47 4.62
CA MET A 41 -8.71 -3.17 3.20
C MET A 41 -10.17 -2.78 2.92
N PHE A 42 -10.38 -1.93 1.93
CA PHE A 42 -11.70 -1.73 1.33
C PHE A 42 -11.64 -1.72 -0.20
N ILE A 43 -12.75 -2.07 -0.83
CA ILE A 43 -12.86 -2.10 -2.29
C ILE A 43 -13.08 -0.68 -2.82
N VAL A 44 -12.38 -0.34 -3.90
CA VAL A 44 -12.51 0.93 -4.64
C VAL A 44 -13.06 0.76 -6.04
N GLY A 45 -13.05 -0.45 -6.56
CA GLY A 45 -13.58 -0.76 -7.89
C GLY A 45 -13.87 -2.24 -8.06
N SER A 46 -14.84 -2.54 -8.91
CA SER A 46 -15.28 -3.87 -9.29
C SER A 46 -15.32 -3.93 -10.81
N LYS A 47 -14.85 -5.02 -11.40
CA LYS A 47 -14.77 -5.22 -12.86
C LYS A 47 -14.15 -4.00 -13.57
N LEU A 48 -12.93 -3.67 -13.12
CA LEU A 48 -12.21 -2.51 -13.62
C LEU A 48 -11.62 -2.80 -15.00
N HIS A 49 -12.08 -2.05 -16.00
CA HIS A 49 -11.52 -2.09 -17.34
C HIS A 49 -10.31 -1.15 -17.46
N TYR A 50 -9.17 -1.70 -17.83
CA TYR A 50 -7.99 -0.95 -18.24
C TYR A 50 -8.13 -0.44 -19.68
N LYS A 51 -7.33 0.55 -20.05
CA LYS A 51 -7.32 1.09 -21.44
C LYS A 51 -7.08 0.02 -22.50
N SER A 52 -6.43 -1.07 -22.13
CA SER A 52 -6.19 -2.23 -23.00
C SER A 52 -7.42 -3.11 -23.26
N GLY A 53 -8.57 -2.81 -22.62
CA GLY A 53 -9.78 -3.63 -22.67
C GLY A 53 -9.76 -4.86 -21.77
N LYS A 54 -8.70 -5.08 -20.98
CA LYS A 54 -8.66 -6.13 -19.96
C LYS A 54 -9.33 -5.66 -18.67
N GLU A 55 -9.81 -6.60 -17.89
CA GLU A 55 -10.61 -6.33 -16.68
C GLU A 55 -10.02 -7.10 -15.50
N THR A 56 -9.90 -6.42 -14.35
CA THR A 56 -9.63 -7.07 -13.05
C THR A 56 -10.93 -7.19 -12.27
N ASP A 57 -11.10 -8.29 -11.53
CA ASP A 57 -12.34 -8.56 -10.81
C ASP A 57 -12.59 -7.53 -9.71
N LEU A 58 -11.68 -7.41 -8.75
CA LEU A 58 -11.79 -6.44 -7.67
C LEU A 58 -10.49 -5.66 -7.49
N LEU A 59 -10.65 -4.37 -7.20
CA LEU A 59 -9.57 -3.46 -6.85
C LEU A 59 -9.83 -2.88 -5.48
N GLY A 60 -8.85 -2.99 -4.58
CA GLY A 60 -8.92 -2.44 -3.23
C GLY A 60 -7.75 -1.53 -2.91
N ILE A 61 -7.83 -0.89 -1.74
CA ILE A 61 -6.73 -0.18 -1.10
C ILE A 61 -6.65 -0.68 0.34
N ASP A 62 -5.44 -1.04 0.77
CA ASP A 62 -5.21 -1.41 2.16
C ASP A 62 -4.71 -0.22 2.99
N LYS A 63 -4.72 -0.37 4.32
CA LYS A 63 -4.28 0.67 5.26
C LYS A 63 -2.85 1.15 5.05
N PHE A 64 -2.07 0.43 4.25
CA PHE A 64 -0.70 0.78 3.92
C PHE A 64 -0.57 1.55 2.60
N ASN A 65 -1.66 2.12 2.08
CA ASN A 65 -1.73 2.80 0.80
C ASN A 65 -1.32 1.92 -0.40
N ARG A 66 -1.39 0.59 -0.25
CA ARG A 66 -1.10 -0.33 -1.35
C ARG A 66 -2.36 -0.58 -2.16
N VAL A 67 -2.19 -0.62 -3.46
CA VAL A 67 -3.26 -1.11 -4.35
C VAL A 67 -3.33 -2.63 -4.20
N VAL A 68 -4.52 -3.13 -3.90
CA VAL A 68 -4.82 -4.55 -3.79
C VAL A 68 -5.59 -5.00 -5.02
N ILE A 69 -5.04 -5.96 -5.74
CA ILE A 69 -5.63 -6.53 -6.96
C ILE A 69 -6.08 -7.95 -6.63
N ILE A 70 -7.35 -8.22 -6.88
CA ILE A 70 -7.96 -9.51 -6.57
C ILE A 70 -8.48 -10.11 -7.87
N GLU A 71 -8.04 -11.32 -8.16
CA GLU A 71 -8.50 -12.12 -9.27
C GLU A 71 -9.23 -13.36 -8.71
N ILE A 72 -10.43 -13.59 -9.20
CA ILE A 72 -11.33 -14.63 -8.72
C ILE A 72 -11.47 -15.71 -9.78
N LYS A 73 -11.44 -16.98 -9.37
CA LYS A 73 -11.68 -18.11 -10.25
C LYS A 73 -12.51 -19.18 -9.54
N GLN A 74 -13.60 -19.58 -10.17
CA GLN A 74 -14.40 -20.65 -9.62
C GLN A 74 -13.69 -22.01 -9.77
N LYS A 75 -13.09 -22.28 -10.93
CA LYS A 75 -12.48 -23.58 -11.25
C LYS A 75 -10.96 -23.56 -11.21
N SER A 76 -10.39 -24.58 -10.64
CA SER A 76 -8.95 -24.76 -10.49
C SER A 76 -8.18 -24.89 -11.82
N GLU A 77 -8.81 -25.32 -12.90
CA GLU A 77 -8.17 -25.69 -14.17
C GLU A 77 -7.56 -24.51 -14.96
N GLU A 78 -8.02 -23.29 -14.70
CA GLU A 78 -7.54 -22.08 -15.37
C GLU A 78 -6.30 -21.44 -14.72
N SER A 79 -5.80 -22.07 -13.67
CA SER A 79 -4.85 -21.45 -12.74
C SER A 79 -3.49 -21.08 -13.33
N ARG A 80 -3.00 -21.75 -14.37
CA ARG A 80 -1.72 -21.36 -15.00
C ARG A 80 -1.78 -20.00 -15.65
N LYS A 81 -2.94 -19.64 -16.22
CA LYS A 81 -3.18 -18.34 -16.85
C LYS A 81 -3.34 -17.23 -15.82
N VAL A 82 -3.85 -17.56 -14.62
CA VAL A 82 -4.14 -16.60 -13.54
C VAL A 82 -2.89 -15.87 -13.05
N ILE A 83 -1.76 -16.57 -12.89
CA ILE A 83 -0.51 -15.92 -12.48
C ILE A 83 -0.07 -14.85 -13.48
N ALA A 84 -0.05 -15.19 -14.78
CA ALA A 84 0.32 -14.22 -15.81
C ALA A 84 -0.69 -13.08 -15.91
N GLN A 85 -1.97 -13.39 -15.73
CA GLN A 85 -3.07 -12.44 -15.77
C GLN A 85 -2.96 -11.42 -14.63
N ILE A 86 -2.79 -11.86 -13.39
CA ILE A 86 -2.71 -10.95 -12.24
C ILE A 86 -1.43 -10.10 -12.26
N ILE A 87 -0.33 -10.63 -12.80
CA ILE A 87 0.91 -9.85 -13.00
C ILE A 87 0.70 -8.77 -14.07
N ASP A 88 0.01 -9.09 -15.19
CA ASP A 88 -0.32 -8.11 -16.23
C ASP A 88 -1.24 -7.02 -15.67
N TYR A 89 -2.21 -7.37 -14.83
CA TYR A 89 -3.06 -6.40 -14.16
C TYR A 89 -2.29 -5.51 -13.19
N ALA A 90 -1.35 -6.08 -12.45
CA ALA A 90 -0.47 -5.32 -11.56
C ALA A 90 0.38 -4.31 -12.32
N ALA A 91 0.96 -4.72 -13.45
CA ALA A 91 1.74 -3.83 -14.31
C ALA A 91 0.88 -2.67 -14.83
N ARG A 92 -0.33 -2.97 -15.34
CA ARG A 92 -1.27 -1.96 -15.83
C ARG A 92 -1.76 -1.04 -14.72
N ALA A 93 -2.15 -1.59 -13.59
CA ALA A 93 -2.57 -0.79 -12.43
C ALA A 93 -1.48 0.20 -12.05
N ARG A 94 -0.22 -0.22 -12.08
CA ARG A 94 0.91 0.65 -11.79
C ARG A 94 1.08 1.79 -12.79
N GLU A 95 0.82 1.54 -14.06
CA GLU A 95 0.93 2.53 -15.13
C GLU A 95 -0.27 3.48 -15.19
N GLU A 96 -1.49 2.98 -14.94
CA GLU A 96 -2.74 3.68 -15.21
C GLU A 96 -3.40 4.28 -13.95
N LEU A 97 -3.14 3.70 -12.75
CA LEU A 97 -3.83 4.10 -11.52
C LEU A 97 -2.95 5.02 -10.66
N ASN A 98 -3.36 6.25 -10.58
CA ASN A 98 -2.88 7.22 -9.60
C ASN A 98 -4.01 7.56 -8.61
N THR A 99 -3.71 8.40 -7.62
CA THR A 99 -4.68 8.83 -6.60
C THR A 99 -5.97 9.43 -7.19
N ASP A 100 -5.85 10.25 -8.24
CA ASP A 100 -7.01 10.90 -8.87
C ASP A 100 -7.87 9.87 -9.60
N GLU A 101 -7.24 8.95 -10.33
CA GLU A 101 -7.93 7.89 -11.04
C GLU A 101 -8.63 6.92 -10.07
N LEU A 102 -7.97 6.54 -8.98
CA LEU A 102 -8.57 5.72 -7.91
C LEU A 102 -9.76 6.43 -7.27
N ASN A 103 -9.66 7.73 -7.01
CA ASN A 103 -10.79 8.52 -6.49
C ASN A 103 -11.94 8.59 -7.50
N ARG A 104 -11.65 8.75 -8.81
CA ARG A 104 -12.64 8.72 -9.90
C ARG A 104 -13.35 7.37 -9.96
N LEU A 105 -12.59 6.28 -9.87
CA LEU A 105 -13.14 4.92 -9.86
C LEU A 105 -14.03 4.68 -8.64
N ALA A 106 -13.57 5.01 -7.44
CA ALA A 106 -14.35 4.85 -6.22
C ALA A 106 -15.70 5.61 -6.28
N LYS A 107 -15.70 6.81 -6.89
CA LYS A 107 -16.94 7.56 -7.16
C LYS A 107 -17.83 6.84 -8.18
N LYS A 108 -17.25 6.41 -9.31
CA LYS A 108 -17.96 5.74 -10.40
C LYS A 108 -18.69 4.47 -9.92
N TYR A 109 -18.03 3.69 -9.07
CA TYR A 109 -18.57 2.44 -8.55
C TYR A 109 -19.36 2.59 -7.24
N GLY A 110 -19.55 3.81 -6.75
CA GLY A 110 -20.32 4.05 -5.51
C GLY A 110 -19.61 3.60 -4.22
N MET A 111 -18.30 3.34 -4.29
CA MET A 111 -17.53 2.73 -3.20
C MET A 111 -17.11 3.73 -2.10
N LEU A 112 -17.50 5.00 -2.23
CA LEU A 112 -17.13 6.01 -1.22
C LEU A 112 -17.98 5.94 0.06
N GLY A 113 -19.14 5.25 0.04
CA GLY A 113 -19.96 5.10 1.25
C GLY A 113 -20.40 6.42 1.89
N GLY A 114 -20.70 7.45 1.06
CA GLY A 114 -21.12 8.78 1.51
C GLY A 114 -19.96 9.78 1.74
N PHE A 115 -18.71 9.36 1.67
CA PHE A 115 -17.56 10.28 1.76
C PHE A 115 -17.40 11.09 0.47
N SER A 116 -16.92 12.33 0.59
CA SER A 116 -16.72 13.21 -0.57
C SER A 116 -15.51 12.84 -1.45
N SER A 117 -14.57 12.07 -0.90
CA SER A 117 -13.37 11.61 -1.61
C SER A 117 -12.80 10.33 -1.00
N LEU A 118 -12.01 9.64 -1.82
CA LEU A 118 -11.27 8.44 -1.41
C LEU A 118 -10.34 8.72 -0.22
N ARG A 119 -9.65 9.87 -0.22
CA ARG A 119 -8.82 10.31 0.90
C ARG A 119 -9.61 10.35 2.21
N LYS A 120 -10.78 11.01 2.20
CA LYS A 120 -11.59 11.14 3.42
C LYS A 120 -12.12 9.80 3.90
N LYS A 121 -12.51 8.91 2.99
CA LYS A 121 -12.89 7.55 3.35
C LYS A 121 -11.73 6.81 4.00
N PHE A 122 -10.57 6.82 3.38
CA PHE A 122 -9.36 6.15 3.86
C PHE A 122 -8.95 6.65 5.26
N GLU A 123 -8.84 7.98 5.41
CA GLU A 123 -8.45 8.62 6.67
C GLU A 123 -9.45 8.32 7.80
N ASN A 124 -10.76 8.24 7.46
CA ASN A 124 -11.77 7.86 8.43
C ASN A 124 -11.72 6.38 8.81
N GLU A 125 -11.49 5.51 7.85
CA GLU A 125 -11.58 4.05 8.04
C GLU A 125 -10.34 3.51 8.75
N PHE A 126 -9.16 4.02 8.38
CA PHE A 126 -7.90 3.51 8.91
C PHE A 126 -7.22 4.43 9.92
N GLN A 127 -7.74 5.64 10.15
CA GLN A 127 -7.13 6.65 11.02
C GLN A 127 -5.66 6.96 10.64
N HIS A 128 -5.36 6.84 9.33
CA HIS A 128 -4.06 7.04 8.73
C HIS A 128 -4.13 8.10 7.63
N GLU A 129 -3.02 8.77 7.38
CA GLU A 129 -2.91 9.69 6.25
C GLU A 129 -2.96 8.92 4.92
N PHE A 130 -3.82 9.40 4.02
CA PHE A 130 -3.84 8.91 2.64
C PHE A 130 -2.71 9.56 1.86
N ASP A 131 -1.73 8.76 1.50
CA ASP A 131 -0.51 9.19 0.84
C ASP A 131 -0.38 8.63 -0.59
N ASP A 132 0.80 8.71 -1.17
CA ASP A 132 1.06 8.17 -2.51
C ASP A 132 0.62 6.71 -2.61
N VAL A 133 -0.42 6.48 -3.38
CA VAL A 133 -1.00 5.16 -3.60
C VAL A 133 -0.35 4.52 -4.81
N ASN A 134 -0.27 3.17 -4.80
CA ASN A 134 0.19 2.37 -5.93
C ASN A 134 1.72 2.30 -6.12
N ASP A 135 2.50 2.72 -5.13
CA ASP A 135 3.94 2.43 -5.10
C ASP A 135 4.23 0.96 -4.83
N GLU A 136 3.38 0.34 -4.02
CA GLU A 136 3.38 -1.09 -3.72
C GLU A 136 2.02 -1.68 -4.07
N GLN A 137 2.03 -2.94 -4.47
CA GLN A 137 0.82 -3.66 -4.81
C GLN A 137 0.77 -5.00 -4.10
N LYS A 138 -0.42 -5.41 -3.75
CA LYS A 138 -0.69 -6.72 -3.16
C LYS A 138 -1.66 -7.48 -4.06
N LEU A 139 -1.32 -8.72 -4.36
CA LEU A 139 -2.04 -9.52 -5.32
C LEU A 139 -2.71 -10.70 -4.62
N TYR A 140 -3.98 -10.92 -4.90
CA TYR A 140 -4.74 -12.05 -4.40
C TYR A 140 -5.35 -12.86 -5.54
N ILE A 141 -5.12 -14.16 -5.49
CA ILE A 141 -5.83 -15.15 -6.30
C ILE A 141 -6.78 -15.87 -5.35
N VAL A 142 -8.08 -15.74 -5.60
CA VAL A 142 -9.12 -16.34 -4.79
C VAL A 142 -9.87 -17.38 -5.61
N ALA A 143 -9.98 -18.59 -5.11
CA ALA A 143 -10.73 -19.66 -5.78
C ALA A 143 -11.33 -20.64 -4.78
N GLU A 144 -12.34 -21.43 -5.18
CA GLU A 144 -12.81 -22.55 -4.35
C GLU A 144 -11.70 -23.57 -4.10
N LYS A 145 -10.85 -23.78 -5.10
CA LYS A 145 -9.69 -24.64 -5.05
C LYS A 145 -8.55 -24.06 -5.86
N ILE A 146 -7.40 -23.90 -5.25
CA ILE A 146 -6.19 -23.43 -5.92
C ILE A 146 -5.40 -24.62 -6.47
N HIS A 147 -5.02 -24.57 -7.75
CA HIS A 147 -4.22 -25.63 -8.37
C HIS A 147 -2.78 -25.64 -7.85
N GLU A 148 -2.17 -26.83 -7.77
CA GLU A 148 -0.81 -26.97 -7.23
C GLU A 148 0.26 -26.18 -8.03
N ASP A 149 0.09 -26.10 -9.35
CA ASP A 149 1.00 -25.29 -10.19
C ASP A 149 0.92 -23.82 -9.84
N THR A 150 -0.28 -23.28 -9.55
CA THR A 150 -0.47 -21.89 -9.14
C THR A 150 0.17 -21.63 -7.79
N LYS A 151 -0.01 -22.54 -6.82
CA LYS A 151 0.63 -22.47 -5.50
C LYS A 151 2.14 -22.40 -5.66
N ARG A 152 2.73 -23.31 -6.43
CA ARG A 152 4.18 -23.37 -6.67
C ARG A 152 4.70 -22.11 -7.34
N MET A 153 4.00 -21.59 -8.35
CA MET A 153 4.40 -20.36 -9.05
C MET A 153 4.27 -19.13 -8.16
N ALA A 154 3.18 -19.02 -7.40
CA ALA A 154 2.98 -17.92 -6.47
C ALA A 154 4.08 -17.92 -5.39
N ASP A 155 4.37 -19.06 -4.80
CA ASP A 155 5.41 -19.22 -3.80
C ASP A 155 6.80 -18.87 -4.34
N TYR A 156 7.11 -19.33 -5.55
CA TYR A 156 8.35 -18.98 -6.25
C TYR A 156 8.48 -17.46 -6.45
N LEU A 157 7.43 -16.79 -6.93
CA LEU A 157 7.43 -15.34 -7.18
C LEU A 157 7.53 -14.53 -5.88
N ARG A 158 6.97 -15.03 -4.78
CA ARG A 158 7.17 -14.44 -3.44
C ARG A 158 8.64 -14.42 -3.03
N GLY A 159 9.41 -15.42 -3.41
CA GLY A 159 10.86 -15.44 -3.22
C GLY A 159 11.58 -14.25 -3.91
N TYR A 160 10.97 -13.66 -4.93
CA TYR A 160 11.42 -12.44 -5.60
C TYR A 160 10.71 -11.17 -5.10
N LYS A 161 10.11 -11.24 -3.91
CA LYS A 161 9.42 -10.11 -3.25
C LYS A 161 8.17 -9.62 -3.99
N LEU A 162 7.58 -10.43 -4.86
CA LEU A 162 6.27 -10.14 -5.42
C LEU A 162 5.18 -10.65 -4.48
N GLU A 163 4.40 -9.75 -3.90
CA GLU A 163 3.43 -10.11 -2.87
C GLU A 163 2.15 -10.72 -3.45
N ILE A 164 2.26 -11.98 -3.92
CA ILE A 164 1.14 -12.78 -4.40
C ILE A 164 0.66 -13.71 -3.29
N ASN A 165 -0.65 -13.67 -3.05
CA ASN A 165 -1.33 -14.51 -2.06
C ASN A 165 -2.39 -15.36 -2.75
N CYS A 166 -2.54 -16.62 -2.31
CA CYS A 166 -3.57 -17.51 -2.80
C CYS A 166 -4.49 -17.92 -1.65
N ILE A 167 -5.79 -17.77 -1.85
CA ILE A 167 -6.81 -18.06 -0.85
C ILE A 167 -7.83 -19.04 -1.43
N GLU A 168 -8.09 -20.15 -0.71
CA GLU A 168 -9.22 -21.01 -0.99
C GLU A 168 -10.43 -20.47 -0.22
N LEU A 169 -11.48 -20.05 -0.94
CA LEU A 169 -12.74 -19.59 -0.38
C LEU A 169 -13.81 -20.67 -0.55
N THR A 170 -14.31 -21.17 0.55
CA THR A 170 -15.32 -22.24 0.54
C THR A 170 -16.62 -21.79 1.21
N LYS A 171 -17.73 -22.24 0.66
CA LYS A 171 -19.08 -22.01 1.16
C LYS A 171 -19.64 -23.31 1.74
N LYS A 172 -20.23 -23.22 2.89
CA LYS A 172 -20.81 -24.36 3.61
C LYS A 172 -22.21 -24.00 4.09
N VAL A 173 -23.08 -24.99 4.21
CA VAL A 173 -24.41 -24.84 4.81
C VAL A 173 -24.43 -25.47 6.19
N LYS A 174 -24.85 -24.70 7.18
CA LYS A 174 -25.08 -25.17 8.55
C LYS A 174 -26.41 -25.89 8.69
N ALA A 175 -26.61 -26.54 9.84
CA ALA A 175 -27.85 -27.26 10.14
C ALA A 175 -29.09 -26.35 10.20
N ASP A 176 -28.91 -25.07 10.52
CA ASP A 176 -29.96 -24.03 10.53
C ASP A 176 -30.26 -23.44 9.14
N GLY A 177 -29.58 -23.90 8.10
CA GLY A 177 -29.69 -23.45 6.73
C GLY A 177 -28.88 -22.19 6.41
N LYS A 178 -28.18 -21.61 7.36
CA LYS A 178 -27.30 -20.46 7.12
C LYS A 178 -26.00 -20.88 6.46
N PHE A 179 -25.43 -19.95 5.70
CA PHE A 179 -24.12 -20.16 5.10
C PHE A 179 -23.01 -19.78 6.06
N GLN A 180 -21.94 -20.56 5.99
CA GLN A 180 -20.63 -20.26 6.58
C GLN A 180 -19.64 -20.20 5.43
N TYR A 181 -18.75 -19.20 5.48
CA TYR A 181 -17.68 -19.04 4.51
C TYR A 181 -16.35 -19.19 5.23
N ASP A 182 -15.44 -19.96 4.64
CA ASP A 182 -14.09 -20.13 5.16
C ASP A 182 -13.11 -19.67 4.10
N ALA A 183 -12.32 -18.64 4.41
CA ALA A 183 -11.22 -18.17 3.58
C ALA A 183 -9.91 -18.71 4.16
N ILE A 184 -9.24 -19.59 3.41
CA ILE A 184 -8.06 -20.33 3.87
C ILE A 184 -6.87 -19.88 3.05
N PRO A 185 -5.88 -19.18 3.62
CA PRO A 185 -4.65 -18.81 2.93
C PRO A 185 -3.83 -20.08 2.66
N ILE A 186 -3.54 -20.30 1.38
CA ILE A 186 -2.76 -21.44 0.89
C ILE A 186 -1.32 -21.05 0.57
N VAL A 187 -1.15 -19.83 0.00
CA VAL A 187 0.16 -19.21 -0.24
C VAL A 187 0.08 -17.77 0.28
N GLY A 188 1.11 -17.35 0.94
CA GLY A 188 1.18 -16.01 1.51
C GLY A 188 0.87 -15.97 3.00
N GLY A 189 0.73 -14.75 3.54
CA GLY A 189 0.53 -14.54 4.97
C GLY A 189 -0.76 -15.17 5.48
N LYS A 190 -0.75 -15.55 6.74
CA LYS A 190 -1.97 -15.93 7.45
C LYS A 190 -2.95 -14.75 7.39
N ILE A 191 -4.23 -15.01 7.13
CA ILE A 191 -5.29 -14.11 7.53
C ILE A 191 -5.17 -14.05 9.05
N LEU A 192 -4.66 -12.94 9.57
CA LEU A 192 -4.61 -12.77 11.02
C LEU A 192 -6.03 -12.52 11.47
N PRO A 193 -6.56 -13.31 12.42
CA PRO A 193 -7.84 -13.00 13.03
C PRO A 193 -7.79 -11.59 13.63
N SER A 194 -8.92 -10.89 13.63
CA SER A 194 -9.08 -9.55 14.22
C SER A 194 -8.63 -9.43 15.71
N SER A 195 -8.43 -10.56 16.38
CA SER A 195 -7.89 -10.61 17.74
C SER A 195 -6.40 -10.27 17.83
N HIS A 196 -5.66 -10.32 16.75
CA HIS A 196 -4.44 -9.54 16.59
C HIS A 196 -4.82 -8.17 15.98
N LYS A 197 -5.61 -7.38 16.71
CA LYS A 197 -5.23 -5.98 16.85
C LYS A 197 -3.76 -6.10 17.22
N SER A 198 -2.88 -6.01 16.24
CA SER A 198 -1.49 -5.76 16.53
C SER A 198 -1.57 -4.63 17.54
N GLU A 199 -0.83 -4.68 18.60
CA GLU A 199 -0.60 -3.54 19.50
C GLU A 199 -0.02 -2.34 18.73
N TYR A 200 -0.08 -2.35 17.42
CA TYR A 200 -0.08 -1.26 16.49
C TYR A 200 -1.43 -0.54 16.62
N THR A 201 -1.66 0.01 17.81
CA THR A 201 -2.50 1.18 17.93
C THR A 201 -1.94 2.21 16.96
N PRO A 202 -2.81 2.90 16.19
CA PRO A 202 -2.39 3.95 15.27
C PRO A 202 -1.72 5.14 15.99
N GLU A 203 -1.50 5.06 17.26
CA GLU A 203 -0.70 5.98 18.04
C GLU A 203 0.78 5.82 17.66
N LYS A 204 1.11 6.38 16.49
CA LYS A 204 2.32 7.20 16.35
C LYS A 204 3.70 6.56 16.53
N ASN A 205 3.92 5.28 16.21
CA ASN A 205 5.28 4.78 16.31
C ASN A 205 5.80 4.10 15.06
N TYR A 206 5.59 4.73 13.89
CA TYR A 206 6.50 4.46 12.80
C TYR A 206 7.91 4.85 13.27
N ASN A 207 8.85 3.94 13.07
CA ASN A 207 10.25 4.12 13.45
C ASN A 207 11.12 3.34 12.46
N TRP A 208 12.42 3.36 12.65
CA TRP A 208 13.33 2.64 11.78
C TRP A 208 13.08 1.13 11.74
N SER A 209 12.72 0.52 12.87
CA SER A 209 12.35 -0.90 12.93
C SER A 209 11.11 -1.21 12.07
N PHE A 210 10.13 -0.30 12.01
CA PHE A 210 8.99 -0.46 11.12
C PHE A 210 9.40 -0.61 9.66
N TYR A 211 10.33 0.20 9.19
CA TYR A 211 10.79 0.11 7.81
C TYR A 211 11.63 -1.15 7.55
N LEU A 212 12.39 -1.61 8.52
CA LEU A 212 13.16 -2.84 8.42
C LEU A 212 12.25 -4.07 8.45
N ASP A 213 11.45 -4.19 9.51
CA ASP A 213 10.73 -5.41 9.85
C ASP A 213 9.43 -5.54 9.05
N PHE A 214 8.74 -4.44 8.87
CA PHE A 214 7.42 -4.42 8.27
C PHE A 214 7.42 -4.05 6.79
N LYS A 215 8.17 -3.00 6.40
CA LYS A 215 8.31 -2.60 4.99
C LYS A 215 9.36 -3.42 4.26
N GLY A 216 10.16 -4.20 4.96
CA GLY A 216 11.22 -5.01 4.39
C GLY A 216 12.28 -4.19 3.65
N TRP A 217 12.51 -2.95 4.11
CA TRP A 217 13.59 -2.13 3.56
C TRP A 217 14.93 -2.73 3.97
N GLU A 218 15.90 -2.68 3.09
CA GLU A 218 17.23 -3.18 3.44
C GLU A 218 17.90 -2.33 4.53
N GLU A 219 18.53 -2.99 5.48
CA GLU A 219 19.21 -2.35 6.61
C GLU A 219 20.13 -1.21 6.17
N LYS A 220 20.92 -1.42 5.11
CA LYS A 220 21.81 -0.38 4.57
C LYS A 220 21.05 0.87 4.09
N THR A 221 19.87 0.69 3.54
CA THR A 221 19.01 1.81 3.10
C THR A 221 18.47 2.56 4.29
N VAL A 222 18.04 1.86 5.33
CA VAL A 222 17.53 2.48 6.56
C VAL A 222 18.64 3.24 7.29
N VAL A 223 19.82 2.66 7.39
CA VAL A 223 21.00 3.33 7.97
C VAL A 223 21.34 4.62 7.20
N GLU A 224 21.29 4.59 5.88
CA GLU A 224 21.57 5.79 5.06
C GLU A 224 20.48 6.86 5.24
N LEU A 225 19.21 6.48 5.26
CA LEU A 225 18.11 7.39 5.56
C LEU A 225 18.25 8.01 6.96
N GLU A 226 18.55 7.19 7.95
CA GLU A 226 18.78 7.68 9.32
C GLU A 226 19.93 8.68 9.37
N ARG A 227 21.03 8.41 8.66
CA ARG A 227 22.18 9.31 8.55
C ARG A 227 21.77 10.65 7.94
N ILE A 228 21.00 10.65 6.84
CA ILE A 228 20.50 11.85 6.19
C ILE A 228 19.54 12.61 7.12
N CYS A 229 18.64 11.94 7.79
CA CYS A 229 17.70 12.54 8.73
C CYS A 229 18.41 13.19 9.92
N ASN A 230 19.40 12.53 10.48
CA ASN A 230 20.21 13.07 11.57
C ASN A 230 20.98 14.30 11.10
N TYR A 231 21.52 14.28 9.88
CA TYR A 231 22.19 15.45 9.30
C TYR A 231 21.23 16.63 9.14
N ILE A 232 20.05 16.43 8.53
CA ILE A 232 19.05 17.49 8.35
C ILE A 232 18.62 18.07 9.71
N SER A 233 18.39 17.20 10.69
CA SER A 233 17.99 17.59 12.05
C SER A 233 19.07 18.44 12.73
N LYS A 234 20.34 18.02 12.66
CA LYS A 234 21.46 18.76 13.21
C LYS A 234 21.64 20.10 12.52
N TYR A 235 21.67 20.12 11.19
CA TYR A 235 21.79 21.32 10.37
C TYR A 235 20.69 22.35 10.65
N SER A 236 19.45 21.87 10.81
CA SER A 236 18.30 22.72 11.16
C SER A 236 18.43 23.33 12.55
N LYS A 237 18.87 22.54 13.54
CA LYS A 237 19.06 22.97 14.92
C LYS A 237 20.16 24.04 15.01
N GLU A 238 21.26 23.87 14.31
CA GLU A 238 22.37 24.85 14.26
C GLU A 238 21.95 26.20 13.68
N ARG A 239 20.92 26.21 12.81
CA ARG A 239 20.34 27.43 12.20
C ARG A 239 19.12 27.97 12.95
N GLY A 240 18.73 27.37 14.06
CA GLY A 240 17.53 27.76 14.81
C GLY A 240 16.22 27.49 14.05
N TRP A 241 16.24 26.61 13.08
CA TRP A 241 15.03 26.25 12.31
C TRP A 241 14.14 25.33 13.12
N LYS A 242 12.83 25.58 13.05
CA LYS A 242 11.82 24.69 13.62
C LYS A 242 11.38 23.69 12.56
N LEU A 243 12.06 22.55 12.49
CA LEU A 243 11.65 21.42 11.69
C LEU A 243 11.19 20.27 12.58
N TYR A 244 10.08 19.69 12.23
CA TYR A 244 9.49 18.53 12.87
C TYR A 244 9.73 17.31 11.98
N PHE A 245 10.31 16.30 12.56
CA PHE A 245 10.59 15.04 11.94
C PHE A 245 9.42 14.08 12.20
N GLU A 246 8.91 13.46 11.16
CA GLU A 246 7.78 12.53 11.22
C GLU A 246 8.09 11.28 10.40
N PHE A 247 7.90 10.13 10.99
CA PHE A 247 7.83 8.89 10.25
C PHE A 247 6.42 8.76 9.67
N ASN A 248 6.33 8.51 8.37
CA ASN A 248 5.10 8.13 7.70
C ASN A 248 5.22 6.69 7.21
N GLN A 249 4.13 6.12 6.78
CA GLN A 249 4.02 4.74 6.34
C GLN A 249 4.96 4.36 5.19
N SER A 250 5.22 5.26 4.27
CA SER A 250 6.02 5.04 3.07
C SER A 250 7.28 5.89 2.98
N HIS A 251 7.44 6.87 3.86
CA HIS A 251 8.54 7.81 3.80
C HIS A 251 8.75 8.56 5.12
N VAL A 252 9.86 9.26 5.20
CA VAL A 252 10.19 10.12 6.33
C VAL A 252 10.03 11.57 5.89
N ILE A 253 9.37 12.39 6.72
CA ILE A 253 9.00 13.76 6.38
C ILE A 253 9.64 14.75 7.33
N PHE A 254 10.09 15.87 6.80
CA PHE A 254 10.43 17.07 7.57
C PHE A 254 9.40 18.18 7.29
N ARG A 255 8.77 18.68 8.35
CA ARG A 255 7.73 19.73 8.30
C ARG A 255 8.13 20.93 9.12
N ARG A 256 7.55 22.08 8.80
CA ARG A 256 7.62 23.29 9.64
C ARG A 256 6.51 23.38 10.68
N SER A 257 5.44 22.67 10.51
CA SER A 257 4.33 22.60 11.48
C SER A 257 4.41 21.31 12.27
N PRO A 258 4.12 21.33 13.58
CA PRO A 258 3.93 20.11 14.33
C PRO A 258 2.86 19.22 13.67
N PRO A 259 3.01 17.89 13.71
CA PRO A 259 2.05 16.96 13.09
C PRO A 259 0.61 17.14 13.59
N ASP A 260 0.46 17.38 14.88
CA ASP A 260 -0.82 17.60 15.58
C ASP A 260 -1.52 18.93 15.22
N LEU A 261 -0.81 19.87 14.61
CA LEU A 261 -1.33 21.16 14.16
C LEU A 261 -1.49 21.27 12.64
N LYS A 262 -1.38 20.17 11.92
CA LYS A 262 -1.48 20.12 10.45
C LYS A 262 -2.82 20.70 9.94
N GLU A 263 -3.94 20.38 10.58
CA GLU A 263 -5.26 20.90 10.21
C GLU A 263 -5.34 22.44 10.32
N LYS A 264 -4.65 23.01 11.31
CA LYS A 264 -4.66 24.44 11.58
C LYS A 264 -3.74 25.24 10.66
N PHE A 265 -2.59 24.69 10.29
CA PHE A 265 -1.53 25.41 9.55
C PHE A 265 -1.28 24.87 8.13
N GLY A 266 -2.03 23.84 7.71
CA GLY A 266 -1.83 23.17 6.42
C GLY A 266 -0.60 22.25 6.39
N ASP A 267 -0.46 21.52 5.30
CA ASP A 267 0.68 20.64 5.07
C ASP A 267 1.90 21.44 4.63
N ARG A 268 2.81 21.69 5.58
CA ARG A 268 4.05 22.44 5.35
C ARG A 268 5.25 21.50 5.26
N ARG A 269 5.13 20.48 4.44
CA ARG A 269 6.25 19.56 4.14
C ARG A 269 7.37 20.31 3.46
N VAL A 270 8.58 20.12 3.97
CA VAL A 270 9.81 20.70 3.42
C VAL A 270 10.48 19.67 2.52
N ILE A 271 10.69 18.48 3.03
CA ILE A 271 11.40 17.40 2.34
C ILE A 271 10.75 16.06 2.73
N ASP A 272 10.61 15.20 1.74
CA ASP A 272 10.25 13.79 1.92
C ASP A 272 11.43 12.90 1.48
N LEU A 273 11.71 11.89 2.28
CA LEU A 273 12.75 10.90 2.05
C LEU A 273 12.09 9.52 1.92
N LYS A 274 12.24 8.88 0.77
CA LYS A 274 11.57 7.62 0.44
C LYS A 274 12.55 6.59 -0.13
N SER A 275 12.41 5.33 0.26
CA SER A 275 13.13 4.23 -0.36
C SER A 275 12.30 3.59 -1.47
N TYR A 276 12.97 3.23 -2.57
CA TYR A 276 12.38 2.48 -3.67
C TYR A 276 13.04 1.10 -3.78
N TRP A 277 12.54 0.14 -3.00
CA TRP A 277 13.10 -1.19 -2.90
C TRP A 277 12.79 -2.12 -4.10
N TRP A 278 11.73 -1.84 -4.86
CA TRP A 278 11.31 -2.68 -6.01
C TRP A 278 12.09 -2.43 -7.31
N LYS A 279 12.95 -1.42 -7.35
CA LYS A 279 13.84 -1.22 -8.50
C LYS A 279 15.11 -2.02 -8.29
N PRO A 280 15.71 -2.59 -9.36
CA PRO A 280 16.95 -3.36 -9.25
C PRO A 280 18.12 -2.55 -8.68
N VAL A 281 17.97 -1.23 -8.63
CA VAL A 281 18.89 -0.30 -7.99
C VAL A 281 18.18 0.28 -6.77
N HIS A 282 18.65 -0.08 -5.58
CA HIS A 282 18.14 0.49 -4.32
C HIS A 282 18.48 1.98 -4.26
N LYS A 283 17.47 2.82 -4.32
CA LYS A 283 17.63 4.28 -4.33
C LYS A 283 16.89 4.89 -3.16
N VAL A 284 17.51 5.91 -2.58
CA VAL A 284 16.83 6.84 -1.69
C VAL A 284 16.38 8.02 -2.53
N ARG A 285 15.10 8.29 -2.55
CA ARG A 285 14.53 9.48 -3.19
C ARG A 285 14.38 10.61 -2.21
N ILE A 286 14.83 11.79 -2.59
CA ILE A 286 14.61 13.03 -1.86
C ILE A 286 13.69 13.90 -2.69
N SER A 287 12.51 14.19 -2.17
CA SER A 287 11.47 14.95 -2.85
C SER A 287 11.20 16.28 -2.16
N PHE A 288 10.86 17.27 -2.96
CA PHE A 288 10.63 18.65 -2.52
C PHE A 288 9.20 19.06 -2.87
N ASN A 289 8.30 19.05 -1.90
CA ASN A 289 6.86 19.30 -2.12
C ASN A 289 6.48 20.79 -2.16
N TRP A 290 7.42 21.69 -1.95
CA TRP A 290 7.21 23.14 -1.96
C TRP A 290 7.40 23.76 -3.35
N LEU A 291 8.16 23.13 -4.25
CA LEU A 291 8.31 23.52 -5.64
C LEU A 291 7.32 22.71 -6.50
N LYS A 292 6.19 23.35 -6.80
CA LYS A 292 5.12 22.71 -7.60
C LYS A 292 5.21 23.06 -9.08
N ASP A 293 5.97 24.10 -9.42
CA ASP A 293 6.17 24.49 -10.80
C ASP A 293 7.34 23.71 -11.41
N LYS A 294 7.10 23.09 -12.56
CA LYS A 294 8.14 22.36 -13.27
C LYS A 294 9.22 23.25 -13.86
N ASP A 295 8.94 24.56 -14.01
CA ASP A 295 9.88 25.54 -14.54
C ASP A 295 10.77 26.13 -13.44
N GLU A 296 10.42 25.92 -12.16
CA GLU A 296 11.23 26.30 -11.01
C GLU A 296 12.04 25.12 -10.48
N LYS A 297 13.25 24.92 -11.00
CA LYS A 297 14.14 23.86 -10.54
C LYS A 297 14.78 24.19 -9.18
N PRO A 298 14.95 23.21 -8.27
CA PRO A 298 15.72 23.42 -7.04
C PRO A 298 17.16 23.87 -7.33
N VAL A 299 17.72 24.64 -6.43
CA VAL A 299 19.15 25.04 -6.49
C VAL A 299 20.08 23.84 -6.24
N GLY A 300 21.34 23.97 -6.62
CA GLY A 300 22.34 22.92 -6.44
C GLY A 300 22.51 22.03 -7.69
N ASN A 301 23.58 21.26 -7.68
CA ASN A 301 24.00 20.46 -8.83
C ASN A 301 23.66 18.97 -8.64
N PHE A 302 22.36 18.66 -8.60
CA PHE A 302 21.86 17.29 -8.57
C PHE A 302 21.10 16.96 -9.88
N ASP A 303 20.99 15.68 -10.21
CA ASP A 303 20.19 15.21 -11.34
C ASP A 303 18.69 15.27 -10.99
N TYR A 304 18.16 16.48 -10.93
CA TYR A 304 16.76 16.73 -10.61
C TYR A 304 15.82 16.26 -11.70
N LYS A 305 14.77 15.58 -11.28
CA LYS A 305 13.65 15.13 -12.11
C LYS A 305 12.35 15.72 -11.57
N TYR A 306 11.45 16.04 -12.48
CA TYR A 306 10.11 16.50 -12.11
C TYR A 306 9.10 15.37 -12.19
N ASP A 307 8.40 15.14 -11.09
CA ASP A 307 7.28 14.23 -11.01
C ASP A 307 6.00 15.01 -11.32
N SER A 308 5.51 14.89 -12.57
CA SER A 308 4.29 15.58 -13.01
C SER A 308 3.02 15.06 -12.35
N GLN A 309 3.03 13.81 -11.88
CA GLN A 309 1.89 13.20 -11.18
C GLN A 309 1.65 13.83 -9.82
N HIS A 310 2.73 14.15 -9.10
CA HIS A 310 2.66 14.71 -7.75
C HIS A 310 3.08 16.18 -7.69
N SER A 311 3.35 16.80 -8.85
CA SER A 311 3.77 18.21 -8.98
C SER A 311 4.93 18.57 -8.04
N ARG A 312 6.01 17.80 -8.10
CA ARG A 312 7.17 17.98 -7.23
C ARG A 312 8.49 17.66 -7.91
N TRP A 313 9.54 18.28 -7.46
CA TRP A 313 10.90 17.96 -7.86
C TRP A 313 11.50 16.90 -6.93
N TYR A 314 12.38 16.05 -7.48
CA TYR A 314 13.13 15.06 -6.73
C TYR A 314 14.48 14.75 -7.37
N PHE A 315 15.36 14.14 -6.60
CA PHE A 315 16.51 13.41 -7.09
C PHE A 315 16.68 12.10 -6.34
N ASP A 316 17.31 11.14 -7.00
CA ASP A 316 17.56 9.82 -6.43
C ASP A 316 19.04 9.68 -6.09
N ILE A 317 19.33 9.13 -4.90
CA ILE A 317 20.68 8.73 -4.48
C ILE A 317 20.81 7.24 -4.71
N GLU A 318 21.84 6.84 -5.46
CA GLU A 318 22.15 5.42 -5.65
C GLU A 318 22.87 4.85 -4.42
N ARG A 319 22.57 3.60 -4.12
CA ARG A 319 23.02 2.91 -2.92
C ARG A 319 24.55 2.67 -2.83
N ASP A 320 25.26 2.72 -3.95
CA ASP A 320 26.71 2.44 -4.01
C ASP A 320 27.59 3.52 -3.34
N GLY A 321 26.94 4.44 -2.61
CA GLY A 321 27.60 5.31 -1.62
C GLY A 321 28.45 6.44 -2.19
N LYS A 322 28.31 6.75 -3.47
CA LYS A 322 29.13 7.81 -4.08
C LYS A 322 28.68 9.22 -3.76
N LEU A 323 27.44 9.42 -3.28
CA LEU A 323 26.94 10.74 -2.93
C LEU A 323 26.74 10.85 -1.42
N ASP A 324 27.77 11.36 -0.73
CA ASP A 324 27.62 11.76 0.67
C ASP A 324 26.97 13.12 0.76
N LEU A 325 25.73 13.17 1.23
CA LEU A 325 24.98 14.42 1.41
C LEU A 325 25.40 15.18 2.68
N THR A 326 26.10 14.54 3.60
CA THR A 326 26.53 15.18 4.85
C THR A 326 27.65 16.17 4.57
N GLY A 327 27.39 17.46 4.81
CA GLY A 327 28.33 18.53 4.48
C GLY A 327 28.43 18.88 3.00
N HIS A 328 27.54 18.35 2.15
CA HIS A 328 27.51 18.69 0.74
C HIS A 328 26.89 20.07 0.53
N SER A 329 27.70 21.04 0.07
CA SER A 329 27.28 22.45 -0.03
C SER A 329 26.03 22.68 -0.88
N ASP A 330 25.82 21.90 -1.95
CA ASP A 330 24.63 22.01 -2.77
C ASP A 330 23.38 21.45 -2.09
N PHE A 331 23.53 20.41 -1.27
CA PHE A 331 22.43 19.90 -0.46
C PHE A 331 22.02 20.92 0.62
N GLU A 332 22.97 21.58 1.24
CA GLU A 332 22.71 22.68 2.18
C GLU A 332 21.97 23.85 1.53
N LYS A 333 22.34 24.25 0.31
CA LYS A 333 21.63 25.30 -0.44
C LYS A 333 20.18 24.92 -0.69
N VAL A 334 19.92 23.68 -1.10
CA VAL A 334 18.57 23.16 -1.32
C VAL A 334 17.77 23.12 -0.02
N LEU A 335 18.37 22.72 1.10
CA LEU A 335 17.71 22.77 2.41
C LEU A 335 17.29 24.19 2.78
N VAL A 336 18.17 25.17 2.56
CA VAL A 336 17.87 26.60 2.80
C VAL A 336 16.73 27.07 1.91
N GLN A 337 16.77 26.77 0.62
CA GLN A 337 15.70 27.11 -0.31
C GLN A 337 14.37 26.49 0.11
N ALA A 338 14.36 25.21 0.45
CA ALA A 338 13.20 24.46 0.92
C ALA A 338 12.59 25.08 2.18
N TYR A 339 13.42 25.39 3.15
CA TYR A 339 12.98 26.01 4.40
C TYR A 339 12.35 27.38 4.16
N ASN A 340 13.00 28.26 3.36
CA ASN A 340 12.51 29.60 3.06
C ASN A 340 11.20 29.57 2.27
N ALA A 341 11.09 28.76 1.24
CA ALA A 341 9.88 28.64 0.42
C ALA A 341 8.64 28.18 1.22
N THR A 342 8.84 27.50 2.35
CA THR A 342 7.76 27.13 3.26
C THR A 342 7.44 28.19 4.33
N THR A 343 8.22 29.30 4.41
CA THR A 343 7.94 30.44 5.29
C THR A 343 6.94 31.42 4.69
N GLU A 344 6.90 31.53 3.38
CA GLU A 344 6.12 32.54 2.68
C GLU A 344 4.67 32.12 2.39
N ARG A 345 4.29 30.93 2.82
CA ARG A 345 2.93 30.36 2.74
C ARG A 345 2.34 30.19 4.12
#